data_6ab5c99f368daa6cb0eaf09107da2ed6
#
_entry.id   6ab5c99f368daa6cb0eaf09107da2ed6
#
_cell.length_a   1.000
_cell.length_b   1.000
_cell.length_c   1.000
_cell.angle_alpha   90.00
_cell.angle_beta   90.00
_cell.angle_gamma   90.00
#
_symmetry.space_group_name_H-M   'P 1'
#
loop_
_entity.id
_entity.type
_entity.pdbx_description
1 polymer ?
#
loop_
_entity_poly.entity_id
_entity_poly.type
_entity_poly.pdbx_seq_one_letter_code
_entity_poly.pdbx_strand_id
1 'polypeptide(L)'
;IDLSDPGRALLSQARELGRPVWCDLHDYDGTSPWHQQFVHEASFVFCNDDALPDPAGFVADRISAGAQLAVVTRGAAGAIAMATDGVLRHVQALPVEEVVDTNGAGDAFFAGFLAAHLAGSPVDVCLLAAARQASLCIQSPALAPREPTTAATRGRD
;
A
#
# COMPACT_ATOMS: atom_id res chain seq x y z
N ILE A 1 6.64 9.37 2.48
CA ILE A 1 7.01 10.54 1.63
C ILE A 1 6.08 10.54 0.43
N ASP A 2 5.48 11.67 0.12
CA ASP A 2 4.63 11.88 -1.04
C ASP A 2 5.44 12.27 -2.30
N LEU A 3 4.82 12.15 -3.46
CA LEU A 3 5.43 12.47 -4.77
C LEU A 3 5.39 13.99 -5.04
N SER A 4 6.01 14.78 -4.19
CA SER A 4 6.08 16.24 -4.28
C SER A 4 7.52 16.76 -4.25
N ASP A 5 7.73 18.02 -4.62
CA ASP A 5 9.05 18.66 -4.48
C ASP A 5 9.53 18.70 -3.02
N PRO A 6 8.68 19.03 -2.01
CA PRO A 6 9.05 18.87 -0.62
C PRO A 6 9.37 17.42 -0.23
N GLY A 7 8.56 16.44 -0.69
CA GLY A 7 8.81 15.01 -0.47
C GLY A 7 10.16 14.59 -1.04
N ARG A 8 10.46 15.03 -2.27
CA ARG A 8 11.75 14.79 -2.92
C ARG A 8 12.93 15.36 -2.12
N ALA A 9 12.79 16.56 -1.60
CA ALA A 9 13.85 17.18 -0.79
C ALA A 9 14.14 16.42 0.51
N LEU A 10 13.16 15.69 1.05
CA LEU A 10 13.32 14.88 2.26
C LEU A 10 14.03 13.53 2.01
N LEU A 11 14.09 13.04 0.75
CA LEU A 11 14.72 11.75 0.45
C LEU A 11 16.19 11.70 0.89
N SER A 12 16.96 12.74 0.56
CA SER A 12 18.37 12.83 0.95
C SER A 12 18.55 12.83 2.47
N GLN A 13 17.72 13.58 3.18
CA GLN A 13 17.76 13.65 4.64
C GLN A 13 17.39 12.29 5.29
N ALA A 14 16.37 11.62 4.76
CA ALA A 14 15.99 10.28 5.24
C ALA A 14 17.15 9.29 5.08
N ARG A 15 17.82 9.31 3.93
CA ARG A 15 18.99 8.47 3.65
C ARG A 15 20.15 8.79 4.60
N GLU A 16 20.52 10.07 4.78
CA GLU A 16 21.59 10.50 5.67
C GLU A 16 21.35 10.07 7.13
N LEU A 17 20.08 10.08 7.55
CA LEU A 17 19.66 9.67 8.88
C LEU A 17 19.41 8.15 9.01
N GLY A 18 19.61 7.37 7.94
CA GLY A 18 19.34 5.93 7.91
C GLY A 18 17.88 5.58 8.20
N ARG A 19 16.94 6.47 7.83
CA ARG A 19 15.50 6.25 8.07
C ARG A 19 14.86 5.53 6.89
N PRO A 20 14.08 4.46 7.13
CA PRO A 20 13.35 3.80 6.04
C PRO A 20 12.30 4.74 5.45
N VAL A 21 12.24 4.77 4.12
CA VAL A 21 11.30 5.60 3.36
C VAL A 21 10.16 4.73 2.88
N TRP A 22 8.94 5.14 3.20
CA TRP A 22 7.69 4.60 2.66
C TRP A 22 7.17 5.54 1.59
N CYS A 23 6.89 5.02 0.42
CA CYS A 23 6.41 5.81 -0.70
C CYS A 23 5.33 5.06 -1.48
N ASP A 24 4.22 5.73 -1.76
CA ASP A 24 3.27 5.31 -2.77
C ASP A 24 3.56 6.06 -4.08
N LEU A 25 3.82 5.30 -5.14
CA LEU A 25 4.14 5.82 -6.46
C LEU A 25 2.90 6.01 -7.33
N HIS A 26 1.72 5.67 -6.80
CA HIS A 26 0.43 5.73 -7.51
C HIS A 26 0.49 4.98 -8.84
N ASP A 27 0.25 5.67 -9.96
CA ASP A 27 0.19 5.17 -11.34
C ASP A 27 1.56 5.18 -12.06
N TYR A 28 2.59 4.70 -11.40
CA TYR A 28 3.93 4.59 -11.99
C TYR A 28 3.95 3.64 -13.19
N ASP A 29 4.50 4.11 -14.30
CA ASP A 29 4.56 3.39 -15.58
C ASP A 29 5.84 2.55 -15.79
N GLY A 30 6.72 2.48 -14.80
CA GLY A 30 8.02 1.80 -14.89
C GLY A 30 9.14 2.67 -15.45
N THR A 31 8.85 3.83 -16.06
CA THR A 31 9.83 4.63 -16.79
C THR A 31 9.92 6.10 -16.39
N SER A 32 8.89 6.65 -15.77
CA SER A 32 8.78 8.08 -15.43
C SER A 32 10.00 8.60 -14.66
N PRO A 33 10.77 9.57 -15.22
CA PRO A 33 11.98 10.11 -14.57
C PRO A 33 11.67 10.81 -13.23
N TRP A 34 10.47 11.36 -13.09
CA TRP A 34 10.03 11.99 -11.85
C TRP A 34 9.96 10.97 -10.71
N HIS A 35 9.38 9.80 -10.98
CA HIS A 35 9.23 8.73 -9.99
C HIS A 35 10.55 8.05 -9.64
N GLN A 36 11.53 8.03 -10.55
CA GLN A 36 12.78 7.28 -10.39
C GLN A 36 13.53 7.60 -9.08
N GLN A 37 13.53 8.85 -8.65
CA GLN A 37 14.19 9.23 -7.39
C GLN A 37 13.51 8.59 -6.19
N PHE A 38 12.17 8.58 -6.17
CA PHE A 38 11.40 7.94 -5.10
C PHE A 38 11.56 6.42 -5.14
N VAL A 39 11.51 5.84 -6.34
CA VAL A 39 11.71 4.40 -6.57
C VAL A 39 13.07 3.92 -6.04
N HIS A 40 14.13 4.71 -6.24
CA HIS A 40 15.48 4.33 -5.81
C HIS A 40 15.70 4.48 -4.30
N GLU A 41 15.08 5.47 -3.68
CA GLU A 41 15.31 5.80 -2.27
C GLU A 41 14.30 5.13 -1.34
N ALA A 42 13.17 4.63 -1.87
CA ALA A 42 12.14 4.01 -1.04
C ALA A 42 12.55 2.62 -0.56
N SER A 43 12.48 2.43 0.76
CA SER A 43 12.64 1.12 1.40
C SER A 43 11.37 0.26 1.29
N PHE A 44 10.21 0.91 1.27
CA PHE A 44 8.88 0.31 1.15
C PHE A 44 8.14 1.02 0.03
N VAL A 45 7.88 0.29 -1.06
CA VAL A 45 7.36 0.85 -2.31
C VAL A 45 5.96 0.31 -2.55
N PHE A 46 5.02 1.22 -2.84
CA PHE A 46 3.65 0.90 -3.24
C PHE A 46 3.36 1.57 -4.58
N CYS A 47 2.57 0.94 -5.42
CA CYS A 47 1.97 1.51 -6.63
C CYS A 47 0.73 0.71 -7.04
N ASN A 48 -0.01 1.20 -8.05
CA ASN A 48 -1.03 0.42 -8.73
C ASN A 48 -0.49 -0.18 -10.03
N ASP A 49 -1.28 -1.05 -10.68
CA ASP A 49 -0.92 -1.68 -11.95
C ASP A 49 -1.51 -0.99 -13.19
N ASP A 50 -2.19 0.16 -13.03
CA ASP A 50 -2.92 0.82 -14.14
C ASP A 50 -2.01 1.18 -15.32
N ALA A 51 -0.77 1.60 -15.05
CA ALA A 51 0.22 1.95 -16.06
C ALA A 51 1.45 1.01 -16.06
N LEU A 52 1.51 0.04 -15.14
CA LEU A 52 2.68 -0.81 -14.93
C LEU A 52 2.58 -2.11 -15.75
N PRO A 53 3.44 -2.33 -16.79
CA PRO A 53 3.29 -3.45 -17.70
C PRO A 53 3.54 -4.83 -17.07
N ASP A 54 4.45 -4.90 -16.09
CA ASP A 54 4.85 -6.15 -15.41
C ASP A 54 4.92 -5.95 -13.89
N PRO A 55 3.79 -6.08 -13.19
CA PRO A 55 3.75 -5.95 -11.74
C PRO A 55 4.65 -6.94 -10.98
N ALA A 56 4.74 -8.19 -11.46
CA ALA A 56 5.54 -9.21 -10.80
C ALA A 56 7.05 -8.97 -10.98
N GLY A 57 7.48 -8.60 -12.19
CA GLY A 57 8.84 -8.18 -12.46
C GLY A 57 9.22 -6.95 -11.64
N PHE A 58 8.31 -5.96 -11.55
CA PHE A 58 8.57 -4.75 -10.76
C PHE A 58 8.85 -5.06 -9.29
N VAL A 59 8.01 -5.85 -8.60
CA VAL A 59 8.26 -6.15 -7.17
C VAL A 59 9.57 -6.93 -6.99
N ALA A 60 9.91 -7.85 -7.90
CA ALA A 60 11.17 -8.59 -7.85
C ALA A 60 12.38 -7.68 -8.05
N ASP A 61 12.31 -6.75 -9.02
CA ASP A 61 13.37 -5.79 -9.29
C ASP A 61 13.60 -4.83 -8.12
N ARG A 62 12.52 -4.39 -7.45
CA ARG A 62 12.67 -3.53 -6.27
C ARG A 62 13.38 -4.24 -5.13
N ILE A 63 13.02 -5.49 -4.84
CA ILE A 63 13.70 -6.28 -3.81
C ILE A 63 15.17 -6.51 -4.19
N SER A 64 15.44 -6.86 -5.44
CA SER A 64 16.81 -7.03 -5.94
C SER A 64 17.64 -5.75 -5.86
N ALA A 65 17.01 -4.58 -5.99
CA ALA A 65 17.63 -3.27 -5.84
C ALA A 65 17.78 -2.79 -4.38
N GLY A 66 17.32 -3.59 -3.39
CA GLY A 66 17.53 -3.33 -1.97
C GLY A 66 16.31 -2.79 -1.20
N ALA A 67 15.14 -2.69 -1.83
CA ALA A 67 13.90 -2.40 -1.10
C ALA A 67 13.59 -3.54 -0.10
N GLN A 68 12.96 -3.18 1.02
CA GLN A 68 12.54 -4.14 2.03
C GLN A 68 11.19 -4.78 1.69
N LEU A 69 10.36 -4.03 0.97
CA LEU A 69 9.03 -4.47 0.52
C LEU A 69 8.65 -3.71 -0.75
N ALA A 70 8.04 -4.40 -1.69
CA ALA A 70 7.34 -3.81 -2.82
C ALA A 70 5.95 -4.40 -2.94
N VAL A 71 4.95 -3.55 -3.18
CA VAL A 71 3.53 -3.91 -3.26
C VAL A 71 2.92 -3.26 -4.49
N VAL A 72 2.16 -4.02 -5.25
CA VAL A 72 1.37 -3.51 -6.38
C VAL A 72 -0.10 -3.85 -6.16
N THR A 73 -0.95 -2.83 -6.06
CA THR A 73 -2.40 -2.99 -6.01
C THR A 73 -2.96 -3.17 -7.42
N ARG A 74 -4.02 -4.00 -7.56
CA ARG A 74 -4.54 -4.45 -8.84
C ARG A 74 -6.08 -4.37 -8.88
N GLY A 75 -6.61 -3.35 -8.25
CA GLY A 75 -8.06 -3.14 -8.15
C GLY A 75 -8.80 -4.39 -7.67
N ALA A 76 -9.78 -4.85 -8.44
CA ALA A 76 -10.57 -6.04 -8.14
C ALA A 76 -9.76 -7.36 -8.11
N ALA A 77 -8.56 -7.39 -8.71
CA ALA A 77 -7.64 -8.53 -8.65
C ALA A 77 -6.83 -8.57 -7.34
N GLY A 78 -7.04 -7.63 -6.42
CA GLY A 78 -6.37 -7.56 -5.12
C GLY A 78 -5.00 -6.90 -5.18
N ALA A 79 -3.96 -7.55 -4.67
CA ALA A 79 -2.60 -7.03 -4.71
C ALA A 79 -1.56 -8.16 -4.72
N ILE A 80 -0.37 -7.83 -5.19
CA ILE A 80 0.83 -8.66 -5.05
C ILE A 80 1.88 -7.93 -4.24
N ALA A 81 2.72 -8.68 -3.55
CA ALA A 81 3.83 -8.14 -2.79
C ALA A 81 5.02 -9.09 -2.76
N MET A 82 6.20 -8.51 -2.62
CA MET A 82 7.43 -9.26 -2.33
C MET A 82 8.21 -8.52 -1.24
N ALA A 83 8.74 -9.27 -0.29
CA ALA A 83 9.64 -8.78 0.74
C ALA A 83 11.05 -9.34 0.51
N THR A 84 11.99 -9.06 1.43
CA THR A 84 13.40 -9.49 1.35
C THR A 84 13.60 -10.99 1.32
N ASP A 85 12.59 -11.78 1.65
CA ASP A 85 12.61 -13.24 1.52
C ASP A 85 12.42 -13.73 0.07
N GLY A 86 12.13 -12.83 -0.88
CA GLY A 86 11.94 -13.14 -2.30
C GLY A 86 10.65 -13.89 -2.62
N VAL A 87 9.74 -14.06 -1.66
CA VAL A 87 8.49 -14.78 -1.85
C VAL A 87 7.43 -13.85 -2.43
N LEU A 88 6.92 -14.17 -3.62
CA LEU A 88 5.78 -13.46 -4.21
C LEU A 88 4.49 -13.85 -3.49
N ARG A 89 3.84 -12.88 -2.90
CA ARG A 89 2.58 -13.00 -2.15
C ARG A 89 1.44 -12.42 -2.94
N HIS A 90 0.26 -12.98 -2.71
CA HIS A 90 -0.98 -12.50 -3.31
C HIS A 90 -2.04 -12.33 -2.22
N VAL A 91 -2.77 -11.22 -2.27
CA VAL A 91 -4.00 -11.04 -1.51
C VAL A 91 -5.14 -10.74 -2.46
N GLN A 92 -6.27 -11.43 -2.30
CA GLN A 92 -7.47 -11.16 -3.08
C GLN A 92 -8.17 -9.90 -2.58
N ALA A 93 -8.80 -9.15 -3.48
CA ALA A 93 -9.73 -8.12 -3.07
C ALA A 93 -10.89 -8.78 -2.29
N LEU A 94 -11.30 -8.15 -1.18
CA LEU A 94 -12.43 -8.68 -0.43
C LEU A 94 -13.74 -8.40 -1.17
N PRO A 95 -14.67 -9.36 -1.21
CA PRO A 95 -15.99 -9.13 -1.79
C PRO A 95 -16.71 -8.00 -1.06
N VAL A 96 -17.36 -7.14 -1.81
CA VAL A 96 -18.21 -6.06 -1.31
C VAL A 96 -19.60 -6.16 -1.93
N GLU A 97 -20.62 -5.72 -1.20
CA GLU A 97 -21.99 -5.75 -1.73
C GLU A 97 -22.21 -4.67 -2.81
N GLU A 98 -21.64 -3.49 -2.58
CA GLU A 98 -21.75 -2.36 -3.49
C GLU A 98 -20.45 -1.55 -3.47
N VAL A 99 -20.01 -1.08 -4.64
CA VAL A 99 -18.93 -0.11 -4.79
C VAL A 99 -19.55 1.27 -4.91
N VAL A 100 -19.35 2.11 -3.90
CA VAL A 100 -19.89 3.48 -3.84
C VAL A 100 -18.91 4.46 -4.48
N ASP A 101 -17.64 4.39 -4.08
CA ASP A 101 -16.56 5.24 -4.60
C ASP A 101 -15.22 4.52 -4.47
N THR A 102 -14.42 4.54 -5.53
CA THR A 102 -13.07 3.94 -5.51
C THR A 102 -11.96 4.92 -5.13
N ASN A 103 -12.27 6.21 -4.99
CA ASN A 103 -11.31 7.21 -4.56
C ASN A 103 -10.75 6.87 -3.17
N GLY A 104 -9.42 6.98 -3.02
CA GLY A 104 -8.75 6.69 -1.76
C GLY A 104 -8.61 5.21 -1.40
N ALA A 105 -9.03 4.28 -2.27
CA ALA A 105 -8.87 2.84 -2.03
C ALA A 105 -7.40 2.44 -1.88
N GLY A 106 -6.51 3.02 -2.70
CA GLY A 106 -5.05 2.84 -2.61
C GLY A 106 -4.49 3.37 -1.30
N ASP A 107 -4.87 4.60 -0.93
CA ASP A 107 -4.46 5.22 0.35
C ASP A 107 -4.95 4.40 1.55
N ALA A 108 -6.19 3.91 1.50
CA ALA A 108 -6.75 3.05 2.53
C ALA A 108 -6.02 1.71 2.63
N PHE A 109 -5.67 1.10 1.49
CA PHE A 109 -4.84 -0.10 1.43
C PHE A 109 -3.48 0.14 2.07
N PHE A 110 -2.78 1.21 1.65
CA PHE A 110 -1.50 1.60 2.20
C PHE A 110 -1.57 1.84 3.72
N ALA A 111 -2.56 2.59 4.19
CA ALA A 111 -2.77 2.87 5.61
C ALA A 111 -3.02 1.60 6.43
N GLY A 112 -3.86 0.69 5.92
CA GLY A 112 -4.13 -0.59 6.55
C GLY A 112 -2.90 -1.48 6.66
N PHE A 113 -2.09 -1.52 5.59
CA PHE A 113 -0.81 -2.22 5.59
C PHE A 113 0.14 -1.65 6.63
N LEU A 114 0.35 -0.32 6.59
CA LEU A 114 1.27 0.38 7.49
C LEU A 114 0.89 0.19 8.96
N ALA A 115 -0.39 0.30 9.29
CA ALA A 115 -0.87 0.10 10.67
C ALA A 115 -0.55 -1.30 11.19
N ALA A 116 -0.80 -2.34 10.39
CA ALA A 116 -0.49 -3.72 10.78
C ALA A 116 1.02 -3.96 10.87
N HIS A 117 1.81 -3.39 9.95
CA HIS A 117 3.26 -3.48 9.95
C HIS A 117 3.87 -2.84 11.21
N LEU A 118 3.41 -1.65 11.60
CA LEU A 118 3.85 -0.96 12.82
C LEU A 118 3.45 -1.71 14.10
N ALA A 119 2.39 -2.53 14.03
CA ALA A 119 2.03 -3.45 15.11
C ALA A 119 2.87 -4.74 15.13
N GLY A 120 3.85 -4.90 14.21
CA GLY A 120 4.75 -6.04 14.13
C GLY A 120 4.14 -7.28 13.45
N SER A 121 3.08 -7.12 12.68
CA SER A 121 2.44 -8.24 11.98
C SER A 121 3.28 -8.74 10.80
N PRO A 122 3.22 -10.05 10.47
CA PRO A 122 3.81 -10.60 9.25
C PRO A 122 3.20 -9.98 7.98
N VAL A 123 3.95 -9.99 6.87
CA VAL A 123 3.53 -9.37 5.59
C VAL A 123 2.17 -9.87 5.11
N ASP A 124 1.88 -11.17 5.22
CA ASP A 124 0.60 -11.75 4.82
C ASP A 124 -0.58 -11.16 5.62
N VAL A 125 -0.40 -10.94 6.93
CA VAL A 125 -1.39 -10.30 7.80
C VAL A 125 -1.54 -8.82 7.45
N CYS A 126 -0.42 -8.14 7.13
CA CYS A 126 -0.47 -6.75 6.67
C CYS A 126 -1.28 -6.61 5.37
N LEU A 127 -1.08 -7.52 4.42
CA LEU A 127 -1.82 -7.53 3.15
C LEU A 127 -3.32 -7.74 3.36
N LEU A 128 -3.72 -8.65 4.26
CA LEU A 128 -5.13 -8.86 4.61
C LEU A 128 -5.75 -7.63 5.27
N ALA A 129 -5.03 -6.99 6.20
CA ALA A 129 -5.47 -5.74 6.84
C ALA A 129 -5.63 -4.62 5.81
N ALA A 130 -4.70 -4.51 4.87
CA ALA A 130 -4.74 -3.57 3.76
C ALA A 130 -5.98 -3.79 2.86
N ALA A 131 -6.21 -5.03 2.41
CA ALA A 131 -7.35 -5.38 1.58
C ALA A 131 -8.69 -5.10 2.31
N ARG A 132 -8.75 -5.36 3.62
CA ARG A 132 -9.92 -5.03 4.44
C ARG A 132 -10.16 -3.53 4.50
N GLN A 133 -9.13 -2.73 4.73
CA GLN A 133 -9.29 -1.28 4.80
C GLN A 133 -9.71 -0.69 3.46
N ALA A 134 -9.16 -1.17 2.35
CA ALA A 134 -9.58 -0.79 1.01
C ALA A 134 -11.05 -1.15 0.76
N SER A 135 -11.49 -2.35 1.16
CA SER A 135 -12.90 -2.78 0.98
C SER A 135 -13.88 -1.92 1.78
N LEU A 136 -13.51 -1.45 2.96
CA LEU A 136 -14.33 -0.51 3.75
C LEU A 136 -14.40 0.87 3.08
N CYS A 137 -13.29 1.33 2.52
CA CYS A 137 -13.22 2.62 1.82
C CYS A 137 -14.19 2.66 0.63
N ILE A 138 -14.13 1.66 -0.26
CA ILE A 138 -14.93 1.66 -1.50
C ILE A 138 -16.45 1.50 -1.29
N GLN A 139 -16.88 1.08 -0.11
CA GLN A 139 -18.30 0.96 0.28
C GLN A 139 -18.86 2.25 0.91
N SER A 140 -18.07 3.30 1.00
CA SER A 140 -18.45 4.54 1.69
C SER A 140 -18.11 5.75 0.83
N PRO A 141 -18.94 6.82 0.84
CA PRO A 141 -18.55 8.10 0.25
C PRO A 141 -17.49 8.85 1.09
N ALA A 142 -17.14 8.33 2.28
CA ALA A 142 -16.12 8.89 3.15
C ALA A 142 -14.78 8.20 2.91
N LEU A 143 -13.72 8.97 2.67
CA LEU A 143 -12.36 8.45 2.42
C LEU A 143 -11.78 7.63 3.58
N ALA A 144 -12.24 7.83 4.80
CA ALA A 144 -11.82 7.10 5.99
C ALA A 144 -13.02 6.60 6.81
N PRO A 145 -13.77 5.61 6.30
CA PRO A 145 -14.89 5.06 7.04
C PRO A 145 -14.42 4.37 8.32
N ARG A 146 -15.13 4.58 9.41
CA ARG A 146 -14.90 3.85 10.65
C ARG A 146 -15.73 2.56 10.62
N GLU A 147 -15.17 1.47 11.14
CA GLU A 147 -15.99 0.28 11.40
C GLU A 147 -17.16 0.65 12.30
N PRO A 148 -18.37 0.13 12.02
CA PRO A 148 -19.50 0.33 12.92
C PRO A 148 -19.10 -0.22 14.30
N THR A 149 -19.07 0.65 15.29
CA THR A 149 -18.87 0.24 16.68
C THR A 149 -20.03 -0.68 17.01
N THR A 150 -19.78 -1.97 17.20
CA THR A 150 -20.79 -2.88 17.78
C THR A 150 -21.17 -2.31 19.14
N ALA A 151 -22.31 -1.63 19.19
CA ALA A 151 -22.88 -1.17 20.43
C ALA A 151 -23.06 -2.40 21.33
N ALA A 152 -22.28 -2.47 22.40
CA ALA A 152 -22.48 -3.46 23.43
C ALA A 152 -23.94 -3.32 23.86
N THR A 153 -24.74 -4.34 23.56
CA THR A 153 -26.12 -4.46 24.06
C THR A 153 -26.00 -4.50 25.58
N ARG A 154 -26.14 -3.35 26.23
CA ARG A 154 -26.35 -3.32 27.69
C ARG A 154 -27.71 -3.92 27.90
N GLY A 155 -27.69 -5.17 28.32
CA GLY A 155 -28.89 -5.82 28.88
C GLY A 155 -29.44 -4.91 29.96
N ARG A 156 -30.69 -4.54 29.81
CA ARG A 156 -31.49 -4.00 30.91
C ARG A 156 -32.12 -5.22 31.57
N ASP A 157 -31.59 -5.60 32.69
CA ASP A 157 -32.32 -6.34 33.72
C ASP A 157 -33.07 -5.34 34.57
#